data_892bda4a276c1669f7adc03a33703d19
#
_entry.id   892bda4a276c1669f7adc03a33703d19
#
_cell.length_a   1.000
_cell.length_b   1.000
_cell.length_c   1.000
_cell.angle_alpha   90.00
_cell.angle_beta   90.00
_cell.angle_gamma   90.00
#
_symmetry.space_group_name_H-M   'P 1'
#
loop_
_entity.id
_entity.type
_entity.pdbx_description
1 polymer ?
#
loop_
_entity_poly.entity_id
_entity_poly.type
_entity_poly.pdbx_seq_one_letter_code
_entity_poly.pdbx_strand_id
1 'polypeptide(L)'
;SGIIILLSALISLVVSSCGRVTTMFWSDEDGDEIKEISVDERLQISIPIPDDSKYSRDKSVIFGEGERFTGVLYLFHDMEAEEAVNFYRKAMVADGWTEIAIVRSNFILINFDKEDRFATIKVSSKAFSDSASEITIGPKTTTTINRSLNIDSGNDDSEPFEIQ
;
A
#
# COMPACT_ATOMS: atom_id res chain seq x y z
N SER A 1 -62.94 6.87 -40.53
CA SER A 1 -61.65 6.20 -40.78
C SER A 1 -60.43 7.11 -40.75
N GLY A 2 -60.56 8.37 -41.15
CA GLY A 2 -59.44 9.34 -41.21
C GLY A 2 -58.94 9.85 -39.85
N ILE A 3 -59.78 9.89 -38.84
CA ILE A 3 -59.45 10.41 -37.51
C ILE A 3 -58.53 9.47 -36.72
N ILE A 4 -58.66 8.15 -36.89
CA ILE A 4 -57.85 7.16 -36.23
C ILE A 4 -56.40 7.17 -36.75
N ILE A 5 -56.23 7.45 -38.05
CA ILE A 5 -54.90 7.50 -38.69
C ILE A 5 -54.15 8.76 -38.26
N LEU A 6 -54.84 9.89 -38.07
CA LEU A 6 -54.24 11.14 -37.56
C LEU A 6 -53.82 11.02 -36.09
N LEU A 7 -54.56 10.28 -35.27
CA LEU A 7 -54.22 10.06 -33.87
C LEU A 7 -52.98 9.13 -33.73
N SER A 8 -52.82 8.17 -34.64
CA SER A 8 -51.66 7.26 -34.68
C SER A 8 -50.36 7.99 -35.04
N ALA A 9 -50.44 8.98 -35.94
CA ALA A 9 -49.28 9.78 -36.34
C ALA A 9 -48.79 10.73 -35.26
N LEU A 10 -49.68 11.19 -34.37
CA LEU A 10 -49.31 12.12 -33.31
C LEU A 10 -48.60 11.44 -32.11
N ILE A 11 -48.85 10.15 -31.90
CA ILE A 11 -48.24 9.37 -30.79
C ILE A 11 -46.81 8.98 -31.12
N SER A 12 -46.43 8.89 -32.40
CA SER A 12 -45.07 8.50 -32.81
C SER A 12 -43.99 9.60 -32.63
N LEU A 13 -44.40 10.85 -32.36
CA LEU A 13 -43.47 11.99 -32.24
C LEU A 13 -42.99 12.27 -30.81
N VAL A 14 -43.50 11.57 -29.80
CA VAL A 14 -43.21 11.89 -28.38
C VAL A 14 -42.12 10.99 -27.79
N VAL A 15 -41.65 9.95 -28.51
CA VAL A 15 -40.67 8.98 -27.98
C VAL A 15 -39.24 9.28 -28.40
N SER A 16 -38.95 10.39 -29.10
CA SER A 16 -37.61 10.78 -29.53
C SER A 16 -36.87 11.77 -28.60
N SER A 17 -37.32 11.91 -27.34
CA SER A 17 -36.60 12.70 -26.34
C SER A 17 -36.00 11.78 -25.26
N CYS A 18 -35.22 10.77 -25.67
CA CYS A 18 -34.24 10.19 -24.80
C CYS A 18 -33.18 11.26 -24.57
N GLY A 19 -33.23 11.90 -23.41
CA GLY A 19 -32.25 12.84 -22.97
C GLY A 19 -30.88 12.22 -23.05
N ARG A 20 -30.03 12.76 -23.91
CA ARG A 20 -28.60 12.63 -23.77
C ARG A 20 -28.29 13.31 -22.43
N VAL A 21 -28.09 12.50 -21.42
CA VAL A 21 -27.26 12.89 -20.29
C VAL A 21 -25.88 13.11 -20.87
N THR A 22 -25.59 14.35 -21.23
CA THR A 22 -24.23 14.78 -21.51
C THR A 22 -23.53 14.80 -20.14
N THR A 23 -22.96 13.68 -19.74
CA THR A 23 -21.83 13.74 -18.83
C THR A 23 -20.84 14.65 -19.54
N MET A 24 -20.59 15.83 -18.99
CA MET A 24 -19.46 16.66 -19.37
C MET A 24 -18.20 15.90 -18.97
N PHE A 25 -17.82 14.96 -19.80
CA PHE A 25 -16.50 14.42 -19.83
C PHE A 25 -15.64 15.53 -20.46
N TRP A 26 -14.73 16.06 -19.71
CA TRP A 26 -13.64 16.88 -20.26
C TRP A 26 -12.81 15.94 -21.12
N SER A 27 -13.18 15.82 -22.39
CA SER A 27 -12.29 15.25 -23.39
C SER A 27 -11.28 16.34 -23.68
N ASP A 28 -10.08 16.17 -23.16
CA ASP A 28 -8.93 16.80 -23.78
C ASP A 28 -8.87 16.25 -25.21
N GLU A 29 -8.81 17.14 -26.17
CA GLU A 29 -8.98 16.90 -27.61
C GLU A 29 -7.72 16.30 -28.27
N ASP A 30 -6.75 15.92 -27.44
CA ASP A 30 -5.58 15.14 -27.83
C ASP A 30 -5.85 13.69 -27.39
N GLY A 31 -6.09 12.83 -28.39
CA GLY A 31 -6.47 11.43 -28.18
C GLY A 31 -5.35 10.53 -27.64
N ASP A 32 -4.69 10.97 -26.58
CA ASP A 32 -3.84 10.13 -25.78
C ASP A 32 -4.74 9.24 -24.91
N GLU A 33 -4.73 7.94 -25.19
CA GLU A 33 -5.19 6.94 -24.25
C GLU A 33 -4.56 7.28 -22.89
N ILE A 34 -5.37 7.64 -21.90
CA ILE A 34 -4.90 7.83 -20.53
C ILE A 34 -4.44 6.47 -20.06
N LYS A 35 -3.17 6.16 -20.27
CA LYS A 35 -2.54 4.97 -19.74
C LYS A 35 -2.65 5.05 -18.23
N GLU A 36 -3.38 4.13 -17.63
CA GLU A 36 -3.48 4.02 -16.18
C GLU A 36 -2.08 3.72 -15.63
N ILE A 37 -1.46 4.74 -15.03
CA ILE A 37 -0.11 4.63 -14.46
C ILE A 37 -0.23 3.90 -13.14
N SER A 38 0.51 2.81 -12.98
CA SER A 38 0.56 2.04 -11.73
C SER A 38 1.07 2.89 -10.54
N VAL A 39 0.78 2.43 -9.32
CA VAL A 39 1.14 3.19 -8.11
C VAL A 39 2.65 3.31 -7.96
N ASP A 40 3.41 2.25 -8.22
CA ASP A 40 4.87 2.21 -8.17
C ASP A 40 5.51 3.14 -9.21
N GLU A 41 5.01 3.15 -10.45
CA GLU A 41 5.47 4.06 -11.51
C GLU A 41 5.18 5.53 -11.14
N ARG A 42 3.98 5.82 -10.60
CA ARG A 42 3.61 7.18 -10.17
C ARG A 42 4.46 7.69 -9.01
N LEU A 43 4.79 6.83 -8.06
CA LEU A 43 5.61 7.17 -6.91
C LEU A 43 7.10 7.01 -7.17
N GLN A 44 7.48 6.47 -8.33
CA GLN A 44 8.88 6.20 -8.71
C GLN A 44 9.60 5.33 -7.65
N ILE A 45 8.92 4.33 -7.14
CA ILE A 45 9.46 3.41 -6.14
C ILE A 45 9.64 2.02 -6.73
N SER A 46 10.66 1.30 -6.25
CA SER A 46 10.97 -0.05 -6.70
C SER A 46 10.61 -1.05 -5.59
N ILE A 47 9.31 -1.39 -5.53
CA ILE A 47 8.78 -2.48 -4.71
C ILE A 47 7.56 -3.07 -5.40
N PRO A 48 7.37 -4.40 -5.38
CA PRO A 48 6.19 -5.02 -5.96
C PRO A 48 4.90 -4.56 -5.28
N ILE A 49 3.94 -4.09 -6.07
CA ILE A 49 2.62 -3.66 -5.63
C ILE A 49 1.58 -4.47 -6.40
N PRO A 50 0.53 -5.04 -5.74
CA PRO A 50 -0.55 -5.69 -6.46
C PRO A 50 -1.25 -4.73 -7.42
N ASP A 51 -1.68 -5.24 -8.58
CA ASP A 51 -2.48 -4.49 -9.54
C ASP A 51 -3.75 -3.96 -8.86
N ASP A 52 -4.30 -2.87 -9.36
CA ASP A 52 -5.52 -2.21 -8.85
C ASP A 52 -5.41 -1.71 -7.39
N SER A 53 -4.21 -1.67 -6.82
CA SER A 53 -3.99 -1.11 -5.48
C SER A 53 -4.26 0.38 -5.45
N LYS A 54 -4.96 0.84 -4.41
CA LYS A 54 -5.28 2.26 -4.19
C LYS A 54 -4.34 2.85 -3.12
N TYR A 55 -3.54 3.81 -3.51
CA TYR A 55 -2.60 4.49 -2.64
C TYR A 55 -3.29 5.47 -1.68
N SER A 56 -2.98 5.39 -0.39
CA SER A 56 -3.44 6.33 0.64
C SER A 56 -2.34 7.34 0.96
N ARG A 57 -2.48 8.55 0.44
CA ARG A 57 -1.52 9.63 0.65
C ARG A 57 -1.43 10.05 2.12
N ASP A 58 -2.57 10.10 2.81
CA ASP A 58 -2.65 10.58 4.21
C ASP A 58 -2.02 9.61 5.22
N LYS A 59 -1.87 8.35 4.82
CA LYS A 59 -1.30 7.29 5.66
C LYS A 59 0.12 6.91 5.26
N SER A 60 0.67 7.55 4.22
CA SER A 60 1.98 7.22 3.67
C SER A 60 2.96 8.34 3.87
N VAL A 61 4.21 7.98 4.11
CA VAL A 61 5.34 8.91 4.21
C VAL A 61 6.50 8.30 3.44
N ILE A 62 6.89 8.92 2.33
CA ILE A 62 7.91 8.39 1.43
C ILE A 62 9.01 9.43 1.27
N PHE A 63 10.26 8.99 1.38
CA PHE A 63 11.47 9.76 1.15
C PHE A 63 12.34 9.06 0.10
N GLY A 64 12.91 9.82 -0.82
CA GLY A 64 13.71 9.28 -1.91
C GLY A 64 12.85 8.62 -2.98
N GLU A 65 13.52 7.96 -3.91
CA GLU A 65 12.91 7.34 -5.09
C GLU A 65 13.67 6.07 -5.52
N GLY A 66 13.08 5.30 -6.43
CA GLY A 66 13.66 4.08 -6.98
C GLY A 66 13.91 3.03 -5.90
N GLU A 67 15.02 2.34 -6.00
CA GLU A 67 15.42 1.28 -5.06
C GLU A 67 15.84 1.82 -3.68
N ARG A 68 16.11 3.13 -3.58
CA ARG A 68 16.56 3.77 -2.34
C ARG A 68 15.48 4.48 -1.56
N PHE A 69 14.22 4.39 -1.98
CA PHE A 69 13.15 5.01 -1.22
C PHE A 69 13.06 4.42 0.20
N THR A 70 12.64 5.24 1.13
CA THR A 70 12.49 4.89 2.55
C THR A 70 11.18 5.46 3.06
N GLY A 71 10.48 4.73 3.90
CA GLY A 71 9.25 5.24 4.49
C GLY A 71 8.19 4.19 4.74
N VAL A 72 6.97 4.65 4.81
CA VAL A 72 5.76 3.84 4.98
C VAL A 72 4.83 4.09 3.80
N LEU A 73 4.46 3.03 3.10
CA LEU A 73 3.49 3.04 2.01
C LEU A 73 2.23 2.32 2.48
N TYR A 74 1.09 2.98 2.40
CA TYR A 74 -0.21 2.40 2.75
C TYR A 74 -1.08 2.22 1.51
N LEU A 75 -1.53 0.99 1.27
CA LEU A 75 -2.31 0.58 0.10
C LEU A 75 -3.60 -0.12 0.53
N PHE A 76 -4.69 0.13 -0.20
CA PHE A 76 -5.90 -0.66 -0.16
C PHE A 76 -5.93 -1.58 -1.37
N HIS A 77 -6.44 -2.79 -1.20
CA HIS A 77 -6.52 -3.82 -2.22
C HIS A 77 -7.95 -4.33 -2.36
N ASP A 78 -8.37 -4.60 -3.58
CA ASP A 78 -9.64 -5.27 -3.90
C ASP A 78 -9.39 -6.80 -3.99
N MET A 79 -8.70 -7.36 -2.98
CA MET A 79 -8.39 -8.80 -2.82
C MET A 79 -8.32 -9.18 -1.35
N GLU A 80 -8.57 -10.44 -1.04
CA GLU A 80 -8.50 -10.99 0.31
C GLU A 80 -7.08 -10.87 0.92
N ALA A 81 -7.01 -10.75 2.24
CA ALA A 81 -5.72 -10.56 2.94
C ALA A 81 -4.72 -11.68 2.67
N GLU A 82 -5.16 -12.95 2.61
CA GLU A 82 -4.29 -14.09 2.30
C GLU A 82 -3.80 -14.06 0.84
N GLU A 83 -4.59 -13.55 -0.07
CA GLU A 83 -4.20 -13.37 -1.46
C GLU A 83 -3.12 -12.30 -1.59
N ALA A 84 -3.30 -11.15 -0.93
CA ALA A 84 -2.29 -10.09 -0.85
C ALA A 84 -0.98 -10.59 -0.23
N VAL A 85 -1.05 -11.39 0.85
CA VAL A 85 0.11 -12.04 1.47
C VAL A 85 0.84 -12.94 0.48
N ASN A 86 0.10 -13.78 -0.26
CA ASN A 86 0.68 -14.68 -1.25
C ASN A 86 1.32 -13.93 -2.41
N PHE A 87 0.73 -12.80 -2.83
CA PHE A 87 1.33 -11.91 -3.82
C PHE A 87 2.69 -11.39 -3.33
N TYR A 88 2.73 -10.75 -2.14
CA TYR A 88 3.97 -10.18 -1.62
C TYR A 88 5.06 -11.22 -1.44
N ARG A 89 4.73 -12.39 -0.90
CA ARG A 89 5.70 -13.47 -0.71
C ARG A 89 6.35 -13.90 -2.03
N LYS A 90 5.59 -14.00 -3.10
CA LYS A 90 6.09 -14.39 -4.41
C LYS A 90 6.86 -13.25 -5.09
N ALA A 91 6.26 -12.07 -5.13
CA ALA A 91 6.80 -10.94 -5.86
C ALA A 91 8.06 -10.36 -5.21
N MET A 92 8.10 -10.25 -3.88
CA MET A 92 9.29 -9.80 -3.15
C MET A 92 10.47 -10.75 -3.35
N VAL A 93 10.24 -12.07 -3.27
CA VAL A 93 11.31 -13.05 -3.52
C VAL A 93 11.79 -12.98 -4.96
N ALA A 94 10.89 -12.81 -5.93
CA ALA A 94 11.26 -12.63 -7.34
C ALA A 94 12.09 -11.34 -7.58
N ASP A 95 11.85 -10.30 -6.77
CA ASP A 95 12.61 -9.05 -6.76
C ASP A 95 13.92 -9.12 -5.94
N GLY A 96 14.31 -10.30 -5.47
CA GLY A 96 15.57 -10.54 -4.77
C GLY A 96 15.55 -10.31 -3.26
N TRP A 97 14.37 -10.14 -2.64
CA TRP A 97 14.22 -10.10 -1.19
C TRP A 97 14.19 -11.49 -0.59
N THR A 98 14.72 -11.64 0.60
CA THR A 98 14.66 -12.88 1.39
C THR A 98 13.59 -12.73 2.46
N GLU A 99 12.60 -13.63 2.50
CA GLU A 99 11.64 -13.70 3.60
C GLU A 99 12.34 -14.18 4.87
N ILE A 100 12.29 -13.38 5.94
CA ILE A 100 12.91 -13.71 7.23
C ILE A 100 11.92 -14.35 8.17
N ALA A 101 10.71 -13.79 8.24
CA ALA A 101 9.69 -14.24 9.19
C ALA A 101 8.29 -13.86 8.70
N ILE A 102 7.32 -14.68 9.08
CA ILE A 102 5.90 -14.38 8.96
C ILE A 102 5.21 -14.59 10.31
N VAL A 103 4.44 -13.61 10.77
CA VAL A 103 3.66 -13.66 12.01
C VAL A 103 2.19 -13.46 11.68
N ARG A 104 1.33 -14.31 12.24
CA ARG A 104 -0.11 -14.30 12.01
C ARG A 104 -0.86 -14.01 13.31
N SER A 105 -1.74 -13.01 13.28
CA SER A 105 -2.63 -12.61 14.37
C SER A 105 -3.93 -12.08 13.75
N ASN A 106 -4.51 -10.99 14.25
CA ASN A 106 -5.57 -10.21 13.60
C ASN A 106 -5.10 -9.44 12.38
N PHE A 107 -3.82 -9.49 12.10
CA PHE A 107 -3.13 -9.06 10.89
C PHE A 107 -2.02 -10.07 10.56
N ILE A 108 -1.46 -9.99 9.38
CA ILE A 108 -0.32 -10.80 8.96
C ILE A 108 0.87 -9.86 8.75
N LEU A 109 1.98 -10.18 9.38
CA LEU A 109 3.23 -9.43 9.27
C LEU A 109 4.27 -10.28 8.57
N ILE A 110 4.89 -9.75 7.53
CA ILE A 110 5.96 -10.42 6.79
C ILE A 110 7.19 -9.52 6.81
N ASN A 111 8.32 -10.08 7.21
CA ASN A 111 9.60 -9.38 7.21
C ASN A 111 10.49 -9.90 6.09
N PHE A 112 11.06 -8.97 5.36
CA PHE A 112 12.00 -9.23 4.27
C PHE A 112 13.32 -8.52 4.48
N ASP A 113 14.34 -9.11 3.91
CA ASP A 113 15.73 -8.68 3.95
C ASP A 113 16.32 -8.64 2.55
N LYS A 114 17.01 -7.57 2.19
CA LYS A 114 17.71 -7.45 0.91
C LYS A 114 18.95 -6.58 1.12
N GLU A 115 20.15 -7.20 1.04
CA GLU A 115 21.43 -6.49 1.21
C GLU A 115 21.48 -5.65 2.50
N ASP A 116 21.56 -4.32 2.38
CA ASP A 116 21.58 -3.36 3.47
C ASP A 116 20.20 -2.79 3.84
N ARG A 117 19.12 -3.40 3.32
CA ARG A 117 17.73 -2.93 3.48
C ARG A 117 16.84 -3.96 4.15
N PHE A 118 15.80 -3.47 4.78
CA PHE A 118 14.70 -4.28 5.29
C PHE A 118 13.36 -3.79 4.75
N ALA A 119 12.40 -4.70 4.68
CA ALA A 119 11.00 -4.36 4.45
C ALA A 119 10.11 -5.15 5.42
N THR A 120 9.12 -4.48 5.98
CA THR A 120 8.08 -5.10 6.80
C THR A 120 6.73 -4.81 6.14
N ILE A 121 5.99 -5.85 5.80
CA ILE A 121 4.66 -5.74 5.19
C ILE A 121 3.63 -6.26 6.16
N LYS A 122 2.75 -5.38 6.62
CA LYS A 122 1.60 -5.71 7.46
C LYS A 122 0.35 -5.73 6.62
N VAL A 123 -0.31 -6.87 6.50
CA VAL A 123 -1.57 -7.05 5.77
C VAL A 123 -2.71 -7.23 6.76
N SER A 124 -3.81 -6.52 6.54
CA SER A 124 -5.01 -6.57 7.38
C SER A 124 -6.27 -6.63 6.53
N SER A 125 -7.27 -7.42 6.94
CA SER A 125 -8.60 -7.37 6.34
C SER A 125 -9.31 -6.05 6.65
N LYS A 126 -10.14 -5.57 5.74
CA LYS A 126 -10.88 -4.31 5.85
C LYS A 126 -12.36 -4.50 5.53
N ALA A 127 -13.21 -3.68 6.14
CA ALA A 127 -14.68 -3.80 5.97
C ALA A 127 -15.18 -3.30 4.60
N PHE A 128 -14.47 -2.38 3.95
CA PHE A 128 -14.90 -1.72 2.70
C PHE A 128 -13.92 -1.91 1.52
N SER A 129 -12.78 -2.51 1.78
CA SER A 129 -11.84 -3.06 0.81
C SER A 129 -11.43 -4.39 1.36
N ASP A 130 -11.20 -5.39 0.52
CA ASP A 130 -10.98 -6.75 1.01
C ASP A 130 -9.74 -6.82 1.90
N SER A 131 -8.69 -6.03 1.58
CA SER A 131 -7.54 -5.90 2.46
C SER A 131 -6.83 -4.55 2.35
N ALA A 132 -5.86 -4.33 3.24
CA ALA A 132 -4.91 -3.24 3.15
C ALA A 132 -3.52 -3.71 3.58
N SER A 133 -2.50 -3.14 2.95
CA SER A 133 -1.11 -3.34 3.37
C SER A 133 -0.47 -2.02 3.82
N GLU A 134 0.37 -2.14 4.84
CA GLU A 134 1.28 -1.11 5.31
C GLU A 134 2.70 -1.65 5.12
N ILE A 135 3.44 -1.03 4.19
CA ILE A 135 4.79 -1.45 3.81
C ILE A 135 5.77 -0.45 4.42
N THR A 136 6.54 -0.88 5.39
CA THR A 136 7.64 -0.11 5.95
C THR A 136 8.93 -0.60 5.32
N ILE A 137 9.72 0.31 4.74
CA ILE A 137 10.98 -0.02 4.08
C ILE A 137 12.06 1.01 4.43
N GLY A 138 13.27 0.53 4.60
CA GLY A 138 14.40 1.41 4.92
C GLY A 138 15.74 0.69 4.95
N PRO A 139 16.83 1.43 5.20
CA PRO A 139 18.14 0.85 5.40
C PRO A 139 18.19 0.12 6.75
N LYS A 140 18.98 -0.95 6.81
CA LYS A 140 19.34 -1.58 8.08
C LYS A 140 20.29 -0.67 8.86
N THR A 141 19.91 -0.33 10.07
CA THR A 141 20.81 0.41 10.97
C THR A 141 21.66 -0.59 11.74
N THR A 142 22.91 -0.75 11.35
CA THR A 142 23.89 -1.48 12.16
C THR A 142 24.40 -0.54 13.26
N THR A 143 23.62 -0.37 14.32
CA THR A 143 24.11 0.32 15.52
C THR A 143 25.01 -0.66 16.24
N THR A 144 26.31 -0.58 16.01
CA THR A 144 27.29 -1.17 16.91
C THR A 144 27.23 -0.39 18.22
N ILE A 145 26.41 -0.83 19.16
CA ILE A 145 26.45 -0.33 20.53
C ILE A 145 27.76 -0.86 21.10
N ASN A 146 28.84 -0.11 20.93
CA ASN A 146 30.06 -0.27 21.72
C ASN A 146 29.72 0.15 23.15
N ARG A 147 28.98 -0.70 23.86
CA ARG A 147 28.83 -0.62 25.28
C ARG A 147 30.16 -1.08 25.89
N SER A 148 31.14 -0.20 25.90
CA SER A 148 32.24 -0.32 26.85
C SER A 148 31.57 -0.20 28.23
N LEU A 149 31.26 -1.34 28.79
CA LEU A 149 31.01 -1.45 30.23
C LEU A 149 32.36 -1.12 30.87
N ASN A 150 32.62 0.16 31.14
CA ASN A 150 33.50 0.54 32.18
C ASN A 150 32.85 0.03 33.49
N ILE A 151 33.17 -1.22 33.80
CA ILE A 151 33.08 -1.68 35.18
C ILE A 151 34.23 -0.98 35.85
N ASP A 152 33.94 0.24 36.31
CA ASP A 152 34.76 0.92 37.29
C ASP A 152 34.74 0.01 38.52
N SER A 153 35.85 -0.70 38.73
CA SER A 153 36.10 -1.47 39.95
C SER A 153 36.40 -0.44 41.04
N GLY A 154 35.39 0.37 41.37
CA GLY A 154 35.39 1.18 42.56
C GLY A 154 35.45 0.23 43.76
N ASN A 155 36.56 0.23 44.45
CA ASN A 155 36.69 -0.29 45.79
C ASN A 155 35.56 0.31 46.65
N ASP A 156 34.52 -0.47 46.86
CA ASP A 156 33.50 -0.13 47.85
C ASP A 156 33.93 -0.75 49.18
N ASP A 157 34.72 -0.01 49.94
CA ASP A 157 34.92 -0.21 51.36
C ASP A 157 33.66 0.22 52.10
N SER A 158 32.55 -0.47 51.87
CA SER A 158 31.35 -0.33 52.68
C SER A 158 31.42 -1.22 53.88
N GLU A 159 31.67 -0.61 55.06
CA GLU A 159 31.59 -1.22 56.39
C GLU A 159 30.20 -1.87 56.62
N PRO A 160 30.15 -3.00 57.36
CA PRO A 160 28.90 -3.68 57.65
C PRO A 160 28.03 -2.84 58.63
N PHE A 161 26.76 -2.62 58.25
CA PHE A 161 25.75 -2.06 59.11
C PHE A 161 25.46 -3.00 60.28
N GLU A 162 25.82 -2.61 61.52
CA GLU A 162 25.34 -3.24 62.75
C GLU A 162 23.92 -2.77 63.04
N ILE A 163 23.00 -3.76 63.17
CA ILE A 163 21.63 -3.55 63.62
C ILE A 163 21.63 -3.73 65.15
N GLN A 164 21.29 -2.68 65.87
CA GLN A 164 20.90 -2.76 67.30
C GLN A 164 19.39 -2.84 67.39
#